data_ada7ee3804309ac591851fc5553f1382
#
_entry.id   ada7ee3804309ac591851fc5553f1382
#
_cell.length_a   1.000
_cell.length_b   1.000
_cell.length_c   1.000
_cell.angle_alpha   90.00
_cell.angle_beta   90.00
_cell.angle_gamma   90.00
#
_symmetry.space_group_name_H-M   'P 1'
#
loop_
_entity.id
_entity.type
_entity.pdbx_description
1 polymer ?
#
loop_
_entity_poly.entity_id
_entity_poly.type
_entity_poly.pdbx_seq_one_letter_code
_entity_poly.pdbx_strand_id
1 'polypeptide(L)'
;HMVRRFLSQKKHENITFNFHQLHTRTLIEGLKQEQFDVVFCSYMENEPDIRFIPIINQDMVIITPPGHPLTEKSSVVLADLEEYPLIGYDRTSGLGKYCKGIYSSHGISPKVTCECPDEHAISALVAEDFGIALVADVEDIHEQNVKILPVSDVHLVHTVYLAHMKDQFMIPAVKNFIQFIRKEGTHL
;
A
#
# COMPACT_ATOMS: atom_id res chain seq x y z
N HIS A 1 -2.45 -0.37 14.76
CA HIS A 1 -2.49 -1.33 15.89
C HIS A 1 -1.10 -1.82 16.35
N MET A 2 -0.16 -2.17 15.48
CA MET A 2 1.16 -2.75 15.84
C MET A 2 1.99 -1.85 16.75
N VAL A 3 2.15 -0.56 16.45
CA VAL A 3 2.92 0.38 17.29
C VAL A 3 2.32 0.48 18.71
N ARG A 4 0.98 0.58 18.82
CA ARG A 4 0.32 0.62 20.12
C ARG A 4 0.58 -0.65 20.94
N ARG A 5 0.54 -1.84 20.30
CA ARG A 5 0.86 -3.12 20.95
C ARG A 5 2.33 -3.19 21.37
N PHE A 6 3.25 -2.64 20.59
CA PHE A 6 4.66 -2.55 20.97
C PHE A 6 4.85 -1.67 22.20
N LEU A 7 4.26 -0.46 22.22
CA LEU A 7 4.36 0.48 23.33
C LEU A 7 3.67 0.00 24.61
N SER A 8 2.65 -0.87 24.53
CA SER A 8 1.98 -1.41 25.71
C SER A 8 2.82 -2.38 26.54
N GLN A 9 3.97 -2.81 26.04
CA GLN A 9 4.91 -3.63 26.78
C GLN A 9 5.73 -2.73 27.75
N LYS A 10 5.71 -3.03 29.05
CA LYS A 10 6.39 -2.25 30.11
C LYS A 10 7.84 -1.84 29.81
N LYS A 11 8.58 -2.67 29.09
CA LYS A 11 9.99 -2.39 28.69
C LYS A 11 10.15 -1.31 27.63
N HIS A 12 9.05 -0.78 27.07
CA HIS A 12 9.05 0.21 25.97
C HIS A 12 8.37 1.53 26.36
N GLU A 13 8.05 1.75 27.63
CA GLU A 13 7.36 2.94 28.16
C GLU A 13 8.04 4.28 27.82
N ASN A 14 9.38 4.27 27.64
CA ASN A 14 10.17 5.47 27.36
C ASN A 14 10.52 5.64 25.88
N ILE A 15 9.88 4.89 24.96
CA ILE A 15 10.11 5.02 23.53
C ILE A 15 9.11 6.00 22.94
N THR A 16 9.63 7.00 22.23
CA THR A 16 8.83 7.97 21.47
C THR A 16 8.91 7.65 19.98
N PHE A 17 7.79 7.75 19.29
CA PHE A 17 7.69 7.59 17.84
C PHE A 17 7.40 8.94 17.18
N ASN A 18 8.16 9.25 16.15
CA ASN A 18 7.86 10.32 15.20
C ASN A 18 7.38 9.68 13.89
N PHE A 19 6.18 10.04 13.45
CA PHE A 19 5.58 9.48 12.23
C PHE A 19 5.66 10.48 11.09
N HIS A 20 6.07 9.99 9.93
CA HIS A 20 6.09 10.72 8.68
C HIS A 20 5.38 9.91 7.60
N GLN A 21 4.51 10.54 6.81
CA GLN A 21 3.84 9.92 5.67
C GLN A 21 4.38 10.56 4.40
N LEU A 22 5.10 9.77 3.61
CA LEU A 22 5.82 10.23 2.42
C LEU A 22 5.82 9.10 1.37
N HIS A 23 6.16 9.43 0.13
CA HIS A 23 6.34 8.43 -0.92
C HIS A 23 7.55 7.53 -0.67
N THR A 24 7.49 6.27 -1.14
CA THR A 24 8.54 5.26 -0.96
C THR A 24 9.95 5.79 -1.26
N ARG A 25 10.14 6.51 -2.37
CA ARG A 25 11.45 7.08 -2.72
C ARG A 25 11.99 8.02 -1.65
N THR A 26 11.17 8.96 -1.19
CA THR A 26 11.56 9.93 -0.15
C THR A 26 11.85 9.23 1.18
N LEU A 27 11.08 8.19 1.52
CA LEU A 27 11.33 7.37 2.71
C LEU A 27 12.68 6.66 2.64
N ILE A 28 13.02 6.07 1.49
CA ILE A 28 14.32 5.38 1.28
C ILE A 28 15.48 6.37 1.30
N GLU A 29 15.34 7.54 0.70
CA GLU A 29 16.33 8.62 0.77
C GLU A 29 16.52 9.09 2.22
N GLY A 30 15.44 9.23 2.99
CA GLY A 30 15.50 9.58 4.41
C GLY A 30 16.19 8.53 5.27
N LEU A 31 16.06 7.23 4.98
CA LEU A 31 16.86 6.19 5.63
C LEU A 31 18.35 6.37 5.37
N LYS A 32 18.75 6.62 4.11
CA LYS A 32 20.15 6.82 3.73
C LYS A 32 20.76 8.07 4.34
N GLN A 33 19.93 9.08 4.64
CA GLN A 33 20.32 10.34 5.28
C GLN A 33 20.18 10.32 6.81
N GLU A 34 19.89 9.15 7.40
CA GLU A 34 19.69 8.96 8.83
C GLU A 34 18.55 9.80 9.44
N GLN A 35 17.58 10.23 8.59
CA GLN A 35 16.40 10.95 9.05
C GLN A 35 15.34 10.03 9.64
N PHE A 36 15.34 8.76 9.22
CA PHE A 36 14.42 7.72 9.69
C PHE A 36 15.21 6.48 10.13
N ASP A 37 14.77 5.86 11.22
CA ASP A 37 15.33 4.59 11.70
C ASP A 37 14.78 3.39 10.92
N VAL A 38 13.48 3.41 10.64
CA VAL A 38 12.74 2.38 9.88
C VAL A 38 11.61 3.02 9.09
N VAL A 39 11.25 2.43 7.96
CA VAL A 39 10.11 2.87 7.16
C VAL A 39 9.26 1.67 6.74
N PHE A 40 7.97 1.92 6.50
CA PHE A 40 7.05 0.99 5.84
C PHE A 40 6.78 1.50 4.44
N CYS A 41 7.05 0.69 3.43
CA CYS A 41 6.98 1.14 2.03
C CYS A 41 6.77 -0.04 1.07
N SER A 42 6.49 0.27 -0.20
CA SER A 42 6.58 -0.70 -1.29
C SER A 42 8.05 -1.07 -1.54
N TYR A 43 8.28 -2.26 -2.15
CA TYR A 43 9.63 -2.65 -2.56
C TYR A 43 10.20 -1.65 -3.58
N MET A 44 11.49 -1.37 -3.46
CA MET A 44 12.23 -0.54 -4.41
C MET A 44 13.49 -1.27 -4.87
N GLU A 45 13.63 -1.42 -6.18
CA GLU A 45 14.78 -2.07 -6.79
C GLU A 45 16.04 -1.18 -6.74
N ASN A 46 17.20 -1.80 -6.90
CA ASN A 46 18.51 -1.13 -6.95
C ASN A 46 18.89 -0.37 -5.67
N GLU A 47 18.46 -0.89 -4.52
CA GLU A 47 18.78 -0.38 -3.19
C GLU A 47 19.63 -1.40 -2.39
N PRO A 48 20.92 -1.60 -2.76
CA PRO A 48 21.75 -2.65 -2.17
C PRO A 48 22.00 -2.47 -0.68
N ASP A 49 21.97 -1.23 -0.17
CA ASP A 49 22.23 -0.91 1.23
C ASP A 49 20.98 -1.00 2.11
N ILE A 50 19.81 -1.20 1.53
CA ILE A 50 18.54 -1.33 2.23
C ILE A 50 18.16 -2.79 2.40
N ARG A 51 17.71 -3.15 3.58
CA ARG A 51 17.04 -4.43 3.85
C ARG A 51 15.53 -4.24 3.83
N PHE A 52 14.87 -4.93 2.93
CA PHE A 52 13.41 -5.00 2.86
C PHE A 52 12.94 -6.30 3.51
N ILE A 53 12.01 -6.21 4.45
CA ILE A 53 11.41 -7.32 5.18
C ILE A 53 9.92 -7.29 4.87
N PRO A 54 9.34 -8.29 4.18
CA PRO A 54 7.91 -8.32 3.91
C PRO A 54 7.13 -8.46 5.22
N ILE A 55 6.08 -7.65 5.39
CA ILE A 55 5.30 -7.60 6.64
C ILE A 55 3.83 -7.86 6.38
N ILE A 56 3.22 -7.22 5.38
CA ILE A 56 1.79 -7.30 5.10
C ILE A 56 1.61 -7.55 3.62
N ASN A 57 0.75 -8.52 3.28
CA ASN A 57 0.22 -8.69 1.94
C ASN A 57 -1.18 -8.08 1.90
N GLN A 58 -1.42 -7.23 0.92
CA GLN A 58 -2.69 -6.56 0.68
C GLN A 58 -3.23 -7.05 -0.67
N ASP A 59 -4.38 -7.68 -0.68
CA ASP A 59 -5.05 -8.02 -1.93
C ASP A 59 -5.42 -6.75 -2.68
N MET A 60 -5.34 -6.80 -4.01
CA MET A 60 -5.82 -5.69 -4.84
C MET A 60 -7.23 -5.97 -5.30
N VAL A 61 -8.10 -4.99 -5.13
CA VAL A 61 -9.52 -5.08 -5.45
C VAL A 61 -9.96 -3.94 -6.36
N ILE A 62 -11.01 -4.16 -7.13
CA ILE A 62 -11.66 -3.08 -7.87
C ILE A 62 -12.73 -2.47 -6.97
N ILE A 63 -12.74 -1.14 -6.86
CA ILE A 63 -13.81 -0.41 -6.19
C ILE A 63 -14.61 0.41 -7.19
N THR A 64 -15.93 0.45 -6.97
CA THR A 64 -16.88 1.16 -7.81
C THR A 64 -17.89 1.93 -6.96
N PRO A 65 -18.57 2.95 -7.51
CA PRO A 65 -19.71 3.54 -6.82
C PRO A 65 -20.85 2.51 -6.68
N PRO A 66 -21.77 2.70 -5.72
CA PRO A 66 -22.97 1.87 -5.61
C PRO A 66 -23.82 1.95 -6.88
N GLY A 67 -24.29 0.79 -7.37
CA GLY A 67 -25.13 0.72 -8.58
C GLY A 67 -24.35 0.80 -9.90
N HIS A 68 -23.01 0.78 -9.86
CA HIS A 68 -22.20 0.69 -11.07
C HIS A 68 -22.45 -0.63 -11.83
N PRO A 69 -22.45 -0.67 -13.19
CA PRO A 69 -22.72 -1.89 -13.96
C PRO A 69 -21.87 -3.10 -13.61
N LEU A 70 -20.61 -2.89 -13.18
CA LEU A 70 -19.73 -3.97 -12.73
C LEU A 70 -20.27 -4.72 -11.50
N THR A 71 -21.14 -4.10 -10.69
CA THR A 71 -21.72 -4.76 -9.51
C THR A 71 -22.76 -5.82 -9.87
N GLU A 72 -23.27 -5.81 -11.10
CA GLU A 72 -24.23 -6.78 -11.62
C GLU A 72 -23.55 -7.98 -12.30
N LYS A 73 -22.24 -7.88 -12.59
CA LYS A 73 -21.46 -9.00 -13.16
C LYS A 73 -21.28 -10.11 -12.13
N SER A 74 -21.36 -11.36 -12.56
CA SER A 74 -21.06 -12.54 -11.73
C SER A 74 -19.56 -12.63 -11.36
N SER A 75 -18.68 -12.05 -12.18
CA SER A 75 -17.25 -11.92 -11.95
C SER A 75 -16.72 -10.67 -12.64
N VAL A 76 -15.72 -10.03 -12.06
CA VAL A 76 -15.03 -8.88 -12.61
C VAL A 76 -13.61 -9.31 -12.96
N VAL A 77 -13.15 -8.96 -14.15
CA VAL A 77 -11.80 -9.28 -14.65
C VAL A 77 -10.97 -8.01 -14.77
N LEU A 78 -9.66 -8.16 -14.79
CA LEU A 78 -8.76 -7.00 -14.84
C LEU A 78 -8.98 -6.11 -16.09
N ALA A 79 -9.33 -6.72 -17.22
CA ALA A 79 -9.61 -6.01 -18.47
C ALA A 79 -10.87 -5.10 -18.40
N ASP A 80 -11.78 -5.35 -17.46
CA ASP A 80 -12.95 -4.47 -17.26
C ASP A 80 -12.56 -3.03 -16.91
N LEU A 81 -11.34 -2.81 -16.39
CA LEU A 81 -10.81 -1.47 -16.10
C LEU A 81 -10.65 -0.59 -17.34
N GLU A 82 -10.57 -1.17 -18.55
CA GLU A 82 -10.44 -0.39 -19.80
C GLU A 82 -11.76 0.24 -20.26
N GLU A 83 -12.89 -0.28 -19.78
CA GLU A 83 -14.21 0.15 -20.20
C GLU A 83 -14.70 1.43 -19.51
N TYR A 84 -14.04 1.82 -18.40
CA TYR A 84 -14.51 2.90 -17.53
C TYR A 84 -13.39 3.91 -17.21
N PRO A 85 -13.75 5.16 -16.86
CA PRO A 85 -12.79 6.10 -16.31
C PRO A 85 -12.13 5.54 -15.04
N LEU A 86 -10.78 5.53 -15.00
CA LEU A 86 -10.03 5.00 -13.87
C LEU A 86 -9.45 6.14 -13.03
N ILE A 87 -9.64 6.05 -11.73
CA ILE A 87 -8.92 6.85 -10.74
C ILE A 87 -7.72 6.01 -10.30
N GLY A 88 -6.52 6.53 -10.51
CA GLY A 88 -5.27 5.81 -10.22
C GLY A 88 -4.52 6.39 -9.03
N TYR A 89 -3.53 5.64 -8.55
CA TYR A 89 -2.51 6.18 -7.67
C TYR A 89 -1.57 7.12 -8.44
N ASP A 90 -1.00 8.11 -7.72
CA ASP A 90 0.11 8.92 -8.25
C ASP A 90 1.18 7.99 -8.87
N ARG A 91 1.47 8.23 -10.16
CA ARG A 91 2.40 7.39 -10.96
C ARG A 91 3.82 7.32 -10.40
N THR A 92 4.20 8.26 -9.53
CA THR A 92 5.52 8.29 -8.88
C THR A 92 5.55 7.50 -7.58
N SER A 93 4.38 7.19 -7.00
CA SER A 93 4.24 6.39 -5.79
C SER A 93 4.64 4.92 -6.02
N GLY A 94 4.84 4.17 -4.93
CA GLY A 94 5.10 2.74 -4.99
C GLY A 94 3.93 1.96 -5.58
N LEU A 95 2.71 2.23 -5.13
CA LEU A 95 1.48 1.61 -5.64
C LEU A 95 1.17 2.02 -7.07
N GLY A 96 1.40 3.29 -7.45
CA GLY A 96 1.23 3.73 -8.84
C GLY A 96 2.14 2.98 -9.80
N LYS A 97 3.41 2.76 -9.43
CA LYS A 97 4.36 1.94 -10.22
C LYS A 97 3.94 0.48 -10.27
N TYR A 98 3.47 -0.06 -9.14
CA TYR A 98 2.97 -1.43 -9.05
C TYR A 98 1.76 -1.64 -9.98
N CYS A 99 0.74 -0.79 -9.93
CA CYS A 99 -0.42 -0.85 -10.82
C CYS A 99 -0.03 -0.71 -12.30
N LYS A 100 0.88 0.22 -12.63
CA LYS A 100 1.41 0.35 -13.99
C LYS A 100 2.09 -0.94 -14.47
N GLY A 101 2.85 -1.61 -13.60
CA GLY A 101 3.47 -2.90 -13.87
C GLY A 101 2.43 -3.98 -14.17
N ILE A 102 1.36 -4.05 -13.38
CA ILE A 102 0.21 -4.95 -13.60
C ILE A 102 -0.41 -4.69 -14.97
N TYR A 103 -0.77 -3.45 -15.29
CA TYR A 103 -1.40 -3.12 -16.56
C TYR A 103 -0.50 -3.52 -17.74
N SER A 104 0.78 -3.22 -17.67
CA SER A 104 1.73 -3.58 -18.74
C SER A 104 1.90 -5.09 -18.89
N SER A 105 2.00 -5.84 -17.80
CA SER A 105 2.19 -7.31 -17.83
C SER A 105 0.96 -8.07 -18.33
N HIS A 106 -0.25 -7.49 -18.17
CA HIS A 106 -1.51 -8.09 -18.63
C HIS A 106 -2.00 -7.48 -19.97
N GLY A 107 -1.22 -6.58 -20.58
CA GLY A 107 -1.53 -6.00 -21.89
C GLY A 107 -2.75 -5.09 -21.89
N ILE A 108 -3.13 -4.51 -20.74
CA ILE A 108 -4.24 -3.57 -20.63
C ILE A 108 -3.74 -2.13 -20.53
N SER A 109 -4.58 -1.18 -20.97
CA SER A 109 -4.27 0.25 -20.98
C SER A 109 -5.45 1.08 -20.46
N PRO A 110 -5.77 1.00 -19.17
CA PRO A 110 -6.89 1.72 -18.60
C PRO A 110 -6.75 3.23 -18.76
N LYS A 111 -7.87 3.90 -18.99
CA LYS A 111 -7.91 5.37 -19.12
C LYS A 111 -7.89 6.02 -17.75
N VAL A 112 -6.71 6.31 -17.21
CA VAL A 112 -6.54 7.05 -15.97
C VAL A 112 -6.94 8.51 -16.20
N THR A 113 -7.99 8.96 -15.53
CA THR A 113 -8.55 10.32 -15.63
C THR A 113 -8.14 11.21 -14.47
N CYS A 114 -7.79 10.63 -13.34
CA CYS A 114 -7.35 11.32 -12.13
C CYS A 114 -6.31 10.47 -11.40
N GLU A 115 -5.36 11.11 -10.73
CA GLU A 115 -4.36 10.47 -9.88
C GLU A 115 -4.45 11.02 -8.46
N CYS A 116 -4.39 10.12 -7.46
CA CYS A 116 -4.50 10.46 -6.05
C CYS A 116 -3.35 9.85 -5.25
N PRO A 117 -3.02 10.42 -4.07
CA PRO A 117 -1.88 9.96 -3.28
C PRO A 117 -2.11 8.63 -2.57
N ASP A 118 -3.35 8.31 -2.20
CA ASP A 118 -3.68 7.16 -1.35
C ASP A 118 -5.10 6.63 -1.58
N GLU A 119 -5.42 5.51 -0.94
CA GLU A 119 -6.71 4.80 -1.05
C GLU A 119 -7.88 5.64 -0.52
N HIS A 120 -7.64 6.46 0.50
CA HIS A 120 -8.69 7.31 1.06
C HIS A 120 -9.17 8.35 0.05
N ALA A 121 -8.24 9.06 -0.60
CA ALA A 121 -8.56 10.03 -1.64
C ALA A 121 -9.20 9.37 -2.87
N ILE A 122 -8.68 8.19 -3.28
CA ILE A 122 -9.24 7.43 -4.40
C ILE A 122 -10.68 7.00 -4.10
N SER A 123 -10.92 6.36 -2.96
CA SER A 123 -12.24 5.83 -2.60
C SER A 123 -13.28 6.94 -2.40
N ALA A 124 -12.88 8.11 -1.90
CA ALA A 124 -13.76 9.27 -1.79
C ALA A 124 -14.25 9.75 -3.18
N LEU A 125 -13.36 9.80 -4.19
CA LEU A 125 -13.74 10.16 -5.55
C LEU A 125 -14.59 9.09 -6.22
N VAL A 126 -14.29 7.80 -5.99
CA VAL A 126 -15.12 6.69 -6.48
C VAL A 126 -16.53 6.77 -5.89
N ALA A 127 -16.66 7.07 -4.58
CA ALA A 127 -17.96 7.23 -3.93
C ALA A 127 -18.83 8.35 -4.56
N GLU A 128 -18.18 9.38 -5.13
CA GLU A 128 -18.82 10.50 -5.84
C GLU A 128 -18.96 10.26 -7.37
N ASP A 129 -18.81 9.00 -7.83
CA ASP A 129 -19.01 8.57 -9.23
C ASP A 129 -18.05 9.23 -10.25
N PHE A 130 -16.81 9.56 -9.84
CA PHE A 130 -15.78 10.06 -10.77
C PHE A 130 -15.14 8.95 -11.61
N GLY A 131 -15.41 7.69 -11.31
CA GLY A 131 -14.89 6.53 -12.00
C GLY A 131 -14.75 5.33 -11.08
N ILE A 132 -13.98 4.34 -11.52
CA ILE A 132 -13.65 3.14 -10.76
C ILE A 132 -12.15 3.14 -10.41
N ALA A 133 -11.71 2.23 -9.53
CA ALA A 133 -10.27 2.14 -9.21
C ALA A 133 -9.84 0.71 -8.91
N LEU A 134 -8.55 0.40 -9.15
CA LEU A 134 -7.85 -0.77 -8.62
C LEU A 134 -7.02 -0.30 -7.43
N VAL A 135 -7.34 -0.79 -6.23
CA VAL A 135 -6.73 -0.34 -4.97
C VAL A 135 -6.34 -1.52 -4.08
N ALA A 136 -5.43 -1.27 -3.14
CA ALA A 136 -5.17 -2.20 -2.06
C ALA A 136 -6.40 -2.32 -1.14
N ASP A 137 -6.74 -3.55 -0.75
CA ASP A 137 -7.83 -3.80 0.20
C ASP A 137 -7.37 -3.44 1.61
N VAL A 138 -7.72 -2.25 2.03
CA VAL A 138 -7.40 -1.66 3.34
C VAL A 138 -8.66 -1.24 4.07
N GLU A 139 -8.58 -1.12 5.40
CA GLU A 139 -9.72 -0.79 6.27
C GLU A 139 -10.45 0.49 5.80
N ASP A 140 -9.69 1.50 5.38
CA ASP A 140 -10.23 2.81 4.98
C ASP A 140 -11.24 2.74 3.83
N ILE A 141 -11.07 1.83 2.85
CA ILE A 141 -12.01 1.73 1.73
C ILE A 141 -13.36 1.13 2.14
N HIS A 142 -13.38 0.31 3.21
CA HIS A 142 -14.61 -0.28 3.75
C HIS A 142 -15.48 0.72 4.50
N GLU A 143 -14.91 1.86 4.89
CA GLU A 143 -15.64 2.95 5.55
C GLU A 143 -16.32 3.90 4.53
N GLN A 144 -15.95 3.80 3.26
CA GLN A 144 -16.48 4.63 2.19
C GLN A 144 -17.72 4.01 1.53
N ASN A 145 -18.54 4.85 0.89
CA ASN A 145 -19.72 4.39 0.15
C ASN A 145 -19.33 3.84 -1.24
N VAL A 146 -18.58 2.75 -1.25
CA VAL A 146 -18.13 2.05 -2.47
C VAL A 146 -18.52 0.58 -2.44
N LYS A 147 -18.52 -0.07 -3.61
CA LYS A 147 -18.60 -1.52 -3.74
C LYS A 147 -17.21 -2.08 -4.00
N ILE A 148 -16.84 -3.11 -3.26
CA ILE A 148 -15.55 -3.79 -3.37
C ILE A 148 -15.77 -5.07 -4.16
N LEU A 149 -15.06 -5.22 -5.28
CA LEU A 149 -15.20 -6.31 -6.23
C LEU A 149 -13.84 -7.01 -6.38
N PRO A 150 -13.73 -8.30 -6.02
CA PRO A 150 -12.49 -9.04 -6.25
C PRO A 150 -12.25 -9.25 -7.75
N VAL A 151 -10.99 -9.19 -8.15
CA VAL A 151 -10.57 -9.55 -9.52
C VAL A 151 -10.56 -11.07 -9.63
N SER A 152 -11.24 -11.63 -10.63
CA SER A 152 -11.48 -13.07 -10.73
C SER A 152 -10.52 -13.84 -11.61
N ASP A 153 -9.82 -13.18 -12.52
CA ASP A 153 -8.92 -13.78 -13.52
C ASP A 153 -7.45 -13.76 -13.08
N VAL A 154 -7.10 -12.95 -12.08
CA VAL A 154 -5.74 -12.85 -11.54
C VAL A 154 -5.76 -12.52 -10.06
N HIS A 155 -4.88 -13.13 -9.28
CA HIS A 155 -4.67 -12.78 -7.87
C HIS A 155 -3.52 -11.76 -7.77
N LEU A 156 -3.88 -10.53 -7.45
CA LEU A 156 -2.97 -9.40 -7.36
C LEU A 156 -2.71 -9.05 -5.89
N VAL A 157 -1.44 -9.05 -5.49
CA VAL A 157 -1.05 -8.78 -4.10
C VAL A 157 0.03 -7.73 -4.05
N HIS A 158 -0.25 -6.63 -3.36
CA HIS A 158 0.77 -5.65 -2.99
C HIS A 158 1.37 -5.99 -1.63
N THR A 159 2.70 -6.10 -1.56
CA THR A 159 3.40 -6.35 -0.29
C THR A 159 3.96 -5.05 0.28
N VAL A 160 3.62 -4.78 1.54
CA VAL A 160 4.24 -3.71 2.34
C VAL A 160 5.45 -4.28 3.05
N TYR A 161 6.57 -3.58 2.94
CA TYR A 161 7.84 -3.96 3.55
C TYR A 161 8.19 -3.01 4.70
N LEU A 162 8.71 -3.56 5.78
CA LEU A 162 9.55 -2.79 6.70
C LEU A 162 10.94 -2.70 6.08
N ALA A 163 11.46 -1.49 5.92
CA ALA A 163 12.79 -1.27 5.38
C ALA A 163 13.68 -0.51 6.37
N HIS A 164 14.97 -0.86 6.39
CA HIS A 164 16.01 -0.23 7.20
C HIS A 164 17.38 -0.37 6.54
N MET A 165 18.36 0.43 6.95
CA MET A 165 19.76 0.28 6.51
C MET A 165 20.32 -1.06 6.95
N LYS A 166 21.15 -1.72 6.10
CA LYS A 166 21.78 -3.01 6.41
C LYS A 166 22.85 -2.90 7.49
N ASP A 167 23.77 -1.99 7.31
CA ASP A 167 25.04 -1.92 8.07
C ASP A 167 25.11 -0.72 9.02
N GLN A 168 23.96 -0.10 9.33
CA GLN A 168 23.88 1.01 10.26
C GLN A 168 23.81 0.52 11.72
N PHE A 169 24.45 1.25 12.62
CA PHE A 169 24.28 1.03 14.06
C PHE A 169 22.84 1.34 14.45
N MET A 170 22.17 0.34 15.01
CA MET A 170 20.81 0.50 15.52
C MET A 170 20.81 0.51 17.03
N ILE A 171 20.16 1.50 17.63
CA ILE A 171 19.89 1.53 19.06
C ILE A 171 18.96 0.36 19.46
N PRO A 172 19.01 -0.11 20.72
CA PRO A 172 18.20 -1.24 21.17
C PRO A 172 16.69 -1.09 20.93
N ALA A 173 16.17 0.13 21.03
CA ALA A 173 14.75 0.41 20.78
C ALA A 173 14.35 0.04 19.34
N VAL A 174 15.14 0.45 18.35
CA VAL A 174 14.90 0.16 16.92
C VAL A 174 15.00 -1.34 16.65
N LYS A 175 16.05 -2.01 17.18
CA LYS A 175 16.19 -3.48 17.04
C LYS A 175 14.99 -4.23 17.62
N ASN A 176 14.54 -3.84 18.82
CA ASN A 176 13.39 -4.45 19.47
C ASN A 176 12.09 -4.23 18.66
N PHE A 177 11.92 -3.04 18.09
CA PHE A 177 10.78 -2.72 17.25
C PHE A 177 10.76 -3.58 15.98
N ILE A 178 11.88 -3.67 15.26
CA ILE A 178 12.00 -4.51 14.06
C ILE A 178 11.70 -5.98 14.39
N GLN A 179 12.25 -6.50 15.50
CA GLN A 179 12.00 -7.89 15.92
C GLN A 179 10.52 -8.12 16.26
N PHE A 180 9.89 -7.16 16.93
CA PHE A 180 8.47 -7.21 17.26
C PHE A 180 7.62 -7.25 16.00
N ILE A 181 7.85 -6.32 15.04
CA ILE A 181 7.10 -6.26 13.78
C ILE A 181 7.28 -7.54 12.97
N ARG A 182 8.48 -8.09 12.88
CA ARG A 182 8.73 -9.37 12.18
C ARG A 182 7.92 -10.52 12.77
N LYS A 183 7.81 -10.57 14.10
CA LYS A 183 7.05 -11.63 14.78
C LYS A 183 5.54 -11.48 14.58
N GLU A 184 5.04 -10.25 14.60
CA GLU A 184 3.61 -9.96 14.43
C GLU A 184 3.17 -10.04 12.96
N GLY A 185 3.99 -9.56 12.01
CA GLY A 185 3.68 -9.53 10.59
C GLY A 185 3.65 -10.91 9.90
N THR A 186 4.21 -11.96 10.52
CA THR A 186 4.09 -13.34 10.02
C THR A 186 2.72 -13.98 10.34
N HIS A 187 1.82 -13.27 10.99
CA HIS A 187 0.49 -13.73 11.40
C HIS A 187 -0.67 -12.89 10.79
N LEU A 188 -0.35 -12.01 9.81
CA LEU A 188 -1.34 -11.15 9.13
C LEU A 188 -1.51 -11.59 7.68
#